data_88f741042a3b0ea4aac53290b6e2ea40
#
_entry.id   88f741042a3b0ea4aac53290b6e2ea40
#
_cell.length_a   1.000
_cell.length_b   1.000
_cell.length_c   1.000
_cell.angle_alpha   90.00
_cell.angle_beta   90.00
_cell.angle_gamma   90.00
#
_symmetry.space_group_name_H-M   'P 1'
#
loop_
_entity.id
_entity.type
_entity.pdbx_description
1 polymer ?
#
loop_
_entity_poly.entity_id
_entity_poly.type
_entity_poly.pdbx_seq_one_letter_code
_entity_poly.pdbx_strand_id
1 'polypeptide(L)'
;MLAYVIRRLWQMIPTMLGVVLLIFILFNWVGGDPAYILAGKMSNPEQIENIRKQLGVDQPYYVQLWIFIKQILTFDYGASWSTGESVSQIILTRLGPSLTLLIPLTILQTVISIIFALAVAAVRGSLTDRMVMMLCTIGMSISILVYIIVFQYVLAYQLSWFPVQGWSDSFTENLFKFSLLPILIMLVVSIAPTLRLYRSFVLDEVNQDYVRTARAKGVGESRILSVHVLRNASIPIITDVMSNLPALLIGAFLIERFFGIPGIGREVIIAVERSDFPVIKAITVYIAAATMIFNLIADLVYKVVDPRVQLK
;
A
#
# COMPACT_ATOMS: atom_id res chain seq x y z
N MET A 1 -2.61 3.31 -27.96
CA MET A 1 -2.33 2.40 -26.84
C MET A 1 -0.86 1.96 -26.82
N LEU A 2 -0.39 1.21 -27.84
CA LEU A 2 1.00 0.68 -27.83
C LEU A 2 2.05 1.80 -27.72
N ALA A 3 1.94 2.87 -28.49
CA ALA A 3 2.88 4.00 -28.44
C ALA A 3 2.93 4.66 -27.06
N TYR A 4 1.79 4.77 -26.37
CA TYR A 4 1.71 5.29 -25.00
C TYR A 4 2.43 4.36 -24.02
N VAL A 5 2.17 3.05 -24.08
CA VAL A 5 2.86 2.07 -23.21
C VAL A 5 4.37 2.12 -23.40
N ILE A 6 4.85 2.15 -24.65
CA ILE A 6 6.29 2.26 -24.95
C ILE A 6 6.88 3.56 -24.37
N ARG A 7 6.17 4.68 -24.55
CA ARG A 7 6.60 5.98 -23.99
C ARG A 7 6.66 5.95 -22.46
N ARG A 8 5.66 5.36 -21.81
CA ARG A 8 5.64 5.21 -20.34
C ARG A 8 6.76 4.31 -19.84
N LEU A 9 6.97 3.16 -20.48
CA LEU A 9 8.10 2.29 -20.15
C LEU A 9 9.43 3.03 -20.28
N TRP A 10 9.60 3.83 -21.36
CA TRP A 10 10.80 4.67 -21.52
C TRP A 10 10.97 5.71 -20.41
N GLN A 11 9.87 6.33 -19.95
CA GLN A 11 9.89 7.27 -18.82
C GLN A 11 10.18 6.59 -17.47
N MET A 12 9.86 5.32 -17.32
CA MET A 12 10.16 4.56 -16.09
C MET A 12 11.67 4.35 -15.92
N ILE A 13 12.44 4.26 -17.01
CA ILE A 13 13.90 4.04 -16.95
C ILE A 13 14.62 5.18 -16.20
N PRO A 14 14.53 6.45 -16.59
CA PRO A 14 15.20 7.53 -15.86
C PRO A 14 14.68 7.70 -14.44
N THR A 15 13.39 7.46 -14.19
CA THR A 15 12.83 7.50 -12.85
C THR A 15 13.42 6.40 -11.97
N MET A 16 13.50 5.18 -12.48
CA MET A 16 14.12 4.06 -11.76
C MET A 16 15.60 4.29 -11.50
N LEU A 17 16.33 4.82 -12.48
CA LEU A 17 17.74 5.20 -12.29
C LEU A 17 17.89 6.26 -11.20
N GLY A 18 16.98 7.26 -11.15
CA GLY A 18 16.95 8.26 -10.10
C GLY A 18 16.73 7.64 -8.71
N VAL A 19 15.80 6.71 -8.58
CA VAL A 19 15.54 5.97 -7.32
C VAL A 19 16.77 5.15 -6.92
N VAL A 20 17.36 4.42 -7.86
CA VAL A 20 18.56 3.59 -7.60
C VAL A 20 19.74 4.45 -7.14
N LEU A 21 19.99 5.57 -7.81
CA LEU A 21 21.04 6.52 -7.42
C LEU A 21 20.79 7.13 -6.05
N LEU A 22 19.56 7.52 -5.75
CA LEU A 22 19.18 8.06 -4.45
C LEU A 22 19.40 7.04 -3.32
N ILE A 23 18.94 5.80 -3.52
CA ILE A 23 19.16 4.71 -2.57
C ILE A 23 20.67 4.47 -2.39
N PHE A 24 21.42 4.40 -3.48
CA PHE A 24 22.85 4.18 -3.44
C PHE A 24 23.58 5.29 -2.62
N ILE A 25 23.25 6.56 -2.88
CA ILE A 25 23.82 7.70 -2.17
C ILE A 25 23.46 7.64 -0.69
N LEU A 26 22.19 7.44 -0.35
CA LEU A 26 21.74 7.38 1.04
C LEU A 26 22.46 6.30 1.84
N PHE A 27 22.57 5.08 1.28
CA PHE A 27 23.18 3.97 2.03
C PHE A 27 24.70 4.03 2.08
N ASN A 28 25.37 4.65 1.11
CA ASN A 28 26.83 4.78 1.17
C ASN A 28 27.30 6.01 1.94
N TRP A 29 26.50 7.09 2.02
CA TRP A 29 26.92 8.33 2.68
C TRP A 29 26.28 8.53 4.07
N VAL A 30 25.02 8.11 4.22
CA VAL A 30 24.25 8.32 5.46
C VAL A 30 24.21 7.03 6.31
N GLY A 31 24.21 5.86 5.67
CA GLY A 31 24.05 4.57 6.34
C GLY A 31 25.25 4.12 7.22
N GLY A 32 26.37 4.82 7.15
CA GLY A 32 27.60 4.42 7.84
C GLY A 32 28.31 3.22 7.16
N ASP A 33 29.43 2.79 7.73
CA ASP A 33 30.17 1.66 7.23
C ASP A 33 29.50 0.34 7.65
N PRO A 34 28.94 -0.43 6.72
CA PRO A 34 28.24 -1.68 7.02
C PRO A 34 29.13 -2.73 7.68
N ALA A 35 30.44 -2.68 7.45
CA ALA A 35 31.37 -3.60 8.07
C ALA A 35 31.43 -3.43 9.58
N TYR A 36 31.36 -2.20 10.09
CA TYR A 36 31.27 -1.93 11.54
C TYR A 36 29.95 -2.42 12.15
N ILE A 37 28.84 -2.29 11.40
CA ILE A 37 27.53 -2.72 11.88
C ILE A 37 27.50 -4.24 12.04
N LEU A 38 28.02 -4.98 11.07
CA LEU A 38 28.05 -6.45 11.08
C LEU A 38 29.09 -7.02 12.05
N ALA A 39 30.25 -6.39 12.13
CA ALA A 39 31.33 -6.83 13.02
C ALA A 39 30.98 -6.65 14.52
N GLY A 40 30.11 -5.67 14.85
CA GLY A 40 29.76 -5.36 16.23
C GLY A 40 30.82 -4.55 16.97
N LYS A 41 30.44 -4.08 18.17
CA LYS A 41 31.26 -3.11 18.97
C LYS A 41 32.60 -3.64 19.48
N MET A 42 32.82 -4.95 19.52
CA MET A 42 34.05 -5.57 20.09
C MET A 42 34.92 -6.25 19.02
N SER A 43 34.76 -5.94 17.76
CA SER A 43 35.47 -6.61 16.68
C SER A 43 36.89 -6.08 16.49
N ASN A 44 37.81 -6.98 16.15
CA ASN A 44 39.18 -6.65 15.82
C ASN A 44 39.23 -5.89 14.47
N PRO A 45 40.12 -4.89 14.27
CA PRO A 45 40.27 -4.18 13.00
C PRO A 45 40.44 -5.10 11.79
N GLU A 46 41.12 -6.22 11.98
CA GLU A 46 41.34 -7.23 10.93
C GLU A 46 40.03 -7.94 10.48
N GLN A 47 39.13 -8.18 11.42
CA GLN A 47 37.80 -8.75 11.11
C GLN A 47 36.93 -7.76 10.33
N ILE A 48 36.97 -6.47 10.73
CA ILE A 48 36.23 -5.41 10.02
C ILE A 48 36.70 -5.29 8.58
N GLU A 49 38.05 -5.34 8.35
CA GLU A 49 38.63 -5.25 7.03
C GLU A 49 38.26 -6.48 6.14
N ASN A 50 38.22 -7.67 6.73
CA ASN A 50 37.77 -8.87 6.03
C ASN A 50 36.29 -8.81 5.63
N ILE A 51 35.43 -8.33 6.53
CA ILE A 51 34.00 -8.11 6.24
C ILE A 51 33.83 -7.04 5.14
N ARG A 52 34.61 -5.94 5.19
CA ARG A 52 34.61 -4.88 4.19
C ARG A 52 34.92 -5.41 2.79
N LYS A 53 35.94 -6.27 2.68
CA LYS A 53 36.29 -6.96 1.43
C LYS A 53 35.21 -7.94 0.95
N GLN A 54 34.60 -8.70 1.86
CA GLN A 54 33.51 -9.62 1.54
C GLN A 54 32.27 -8.90 1.02
N LEU A 55 31.96 -7.73 1.56
CA LEU A 55 30.84 -6.89 1.13
C LEU A 55 31.15 -6.06 -0.12
N GLY A 56 32.41 -5.99 -0.56
CA GLY A 56 32.86 -5.19 -1.70
C GLY A 56 32.72 -3.68 -1.49
N VAL A 57 32.62 -3.21 -0.23
CA VAL A 57 32.55 -1.77 0.09
C VAL A 57 33.93 -1.10 0.06
N ASP A 58 35.00 -1.86 -0.06
CA ASP A 58 36.35 -1.41 -0.36
C ASP A 58 36.54 -0.98 -1.83
N GLN A 59 35.62 -1.41 -2.72
CA GLN A 59 35.70 -1.08 -4.13
C GLN A 59 35.33 0.40 -4.40
N PRO A 60 35.81 0.97 -5.52
CA PRO A 60 35.39 2.32 -5.95
C PRO A 60 33.86 2.43 -6.11
N TYR A 61 33.31 3.60 -5.77
CA TYR A 61 31.83 3.82 -5.79
C TYR A 61 31.15 3.48 -7.13
N TYR A 62 31.80 3.69 -8.26
CA TYR A 62 31.26 3.32 -9.56
C TYR A 62 31.15 1.80 -9.76
N VAL A 63 32.04 1.01 -9.16
CA VAL A 63 31.98 -0.46 -9.17
C VAL A 63 30.84 -0.93 -8.27
N GLN A 64 30.72 -0.37 -7.07
CA GLN A 64 29.62 -0.69 -6.16
C GLN A 64 28.25 -0.34 -6.77
N LEU A 65 28.13 0.82 -7.44
CA LEU A 65 26.91 1.21 -8.16
C LEU A 65 26.59 0.22 -9.28
N TRP A 66 27.60 -0.19 -10.08
CA TRP A 66 27.41 -1.16 -11.14
C TRP A 66 26.92 -2.52 -10.61
N ILE A 67 27.52 -3.00 -9.51
CA ILE A 67 27.09 -4.23 -8.83
C ILE A 67 25.63 -4.10 -8.40
N PHE A 68 25.26 -2.97 -7.78
CA PHE A 68 23.88 -2.72 -7.34
C PHE A 68 22.89 -2.67 -8.51
N ILE A 69 23.22 -2.02 -9.62
CA ILE A 69 22.38 -2.02 -10.83
C ILE A 69 22.25 -3.45 -11.38
N LYS A 70 23.35 -4.22 -11.42
CA LYS A 70 23.32 -5.61 -11.87
C LYS A 70 22.40 -6.45 -10.99
N GLN A 71 22.47 -6.32 -9.67
CA GLN A 71 21.59 -7.01 -8.70
C GLN A 71 20.11 -6.74 -8.99
N ILE A 72 19.77 -5.48 -9.29
CA ILE A 72 18.40 -5.10 -9.65
C ILE A 72 17.94 -5.77 -10.94
N LEU A 73 18.78 -5.74 -11.97
CA LEU A 73 18.43 -6.30 -13.28
C LEU A 73 18.33 -7.84 -13.28
N THR A 74 19.10 -8.51 -12.42
CA THR A 74 19.08 -9.97 -12.28
C THR A 74 18.12 -10.47 -11.22
N PHE A 75 17.47 -9.57 -10.45
CA PHE A 75 16.66 -9.88 -9.27
C PHE A 75 17.41 -10.71 -8.22
N ASP A 76 18.72 -10.60 -8.18
CA ASP A 76 19.59 -11.24 -7.21
C ASP A 76 20.19 -10.19 -6.27
N TYR A 77 19.46 -9.88 -5.21
CA TYR A 77 19.85 -8.87 -4.21
C TYR A 77 20.82 -9.40 -3.15
N GLY A 78 21.31 -10.64 -3.32
CA GLY A 78 22.16 -11.29 -2.34
C GLY A 78 21.41 -11.83 -1.13
N ALA A 79 22.13 -12.00 -0.02
CA ALA A 79 21.59 -12.51 1.23
C ALA A 79 21.35 -11.41 2.27
N SER A 80 20.31 -11.59 3.08
CA SER A 80 20.06 -10.81 4.28
C SER A 80 21.23 -10.92 5.23
N TRP A 81 21.68 -9.80 5.77
CA TRP A 81 22.76 -9.79 6.76
C TRP A 81 22.34 -10.32 8.12
N SER A 82 21.06 -10.22 8.45
CA SER A 82 20.52 -10.65 9.73
C SER A 82 20.11 -12.11 9.78
N THR A 83 19.61 -12.67 8.65
CA THR A 83 19.08 -14.04 8.62
C THR A 83 19.87 -14.99 7.73
N GLY A 84 20.70 -14.47 6.79
CA GLY A 84 21.39 -15.26 5.77
C GLY A 84 20.50 -15.77 4.64
N GLU A 85 19.19 -15.50 4.67
CA GLU A 85 18.24 -15.91 3.62
C GLU A 85 18.41 -15.04 2.37
N SER A 86 18.09 -15.61 1.19
CA SER A 86 18.04 -14.84 -0.03
C SER A 86 16.99 -13.73 0.06
N VAL A 87 17.41 -12.48 -0.19
CA VAL A 87 16.52 -11.30 -0.14
C VAL A 87 15.37 -11.41 -1.13
N SER A 88 15.61 -11.97 -2.32
CA SER A 88 14.56 -12.21 -3.32
C SER A 88 13.50 -13.18 -2.80
N GLN A 89 13.91 -14.22 -2.06
CA GLN A 89 12.98 -15.18 -1.44
C GLN A 89 12.20 -14.52 -0.29
N ILE A 90 12.84 -13.68 0.52
CA ILE A 90 12.16 -12.90 1.56
C ILE A 90 11.01 -12.09 0.93
N ILE A 91 11.29 -11.32 -0.13
CA ILE A 91 10.25 -10.51 -0.79
C ILE A 91 9.09 -11.38 -1.28
N LEU A 92 9.37 -12.48 -1.97
CA LEU A 92 8.33 -13.35 -2.52
C LEU A 92 7.47 -14.00 -1.44
N THR A 93 8.08 -14.46 -0.35
CA THR A 93 7.35 -15.12 0.75
C THR A 93 6.52 -14.14 1.58
N ARG A 94 7.01 -12.88 1.75
CA ARG A 94 6.31 -11.84 2.54
C ARG A 94 5.19 -11.13 1.76
N LEU A 95 5.21 -11.20 0.43
CA LEU A 95 4.17 -10.58 -0.40
C LEU A 95 2.78 -11.22 -0.19
N GLY A 96 2.71 -12.55 -0.13
CA GLY A 96 1.46 -13.28 0.06
C GLY A 96 0.65 -12.82 1.28
N PRO A 97 1.24 -12.83 2.48
CA PRO A 97 0.59 -12.34 3.70
C PRO A 97 0.09 -10.90 3.62
N SER A 98 0.87 -9.97 3.05
CA SER A 98 0.43 -8.58 2.84
C SER A 98 -0.79 -8.51 1.91
N LEU A 99 -0.79 -9.25 0.80
CA LEU A 99 -1.91 -9.28 -0.14
C LEU A 99 -3.17 -9.92 0.47
N THR A 100 -3.02 -10.96 1.30
CA THR A 100 -4.14 -11.59 2.03
C THR A 100 -4.87 -10.59 2.92
N LEU A 101 -4.17 -9.59 3.44
CA LEU A 101 -4.75 -8.52 4.26
C LEU A 101 -5.35 -7.41 3.39
N LEU A 102 -4.59 -6.90 2.42
CA LEU A 102 -4.88 -5.65 1.74
C LEU A 102 -5.89 -5.79 0.59
N ILE A 103 -5.94 -6.94 -0.10
CA ILE A 103 -6.93 -7.16 -1.17
C ILE A 103 -8.36 -7.18 -0.62
N PRO A 104 -8.71 -7.99 0.40
CA PRO A 104 -10.05 -7.97 0.98
C PRO A 104 -10.40 -6.61 1.56
N LEU A 105 -9.46 -5.94 2.23
CA LEU A 105 -9.65 -4.59 2.74
C LEU A 105 -10.06 -3.62 1.64
N THR A 106 -9.32 -3.57 0.53
CA THR A 106 -9.59 -2.63 -0.57
C THR A 106 -10.98 -2.87 -1.18
N ILE A 107 -11.35 -4.13 -1.37
CA ILE A 107 -12.66 -4.51 -1.89
C ILE A 107 -13.77 -4.08 -0.90
N LEU A 108 -13.65 -4.46 0.36
CA LEU A 108 -14.64 -4.13 1.40
C LEU A 108 -14.77 -2.62 1.59
N GLN A 109 -13.65 -1.92 1.71
CA GLN A 109 -13.61 -0.47 1.87
C GLN A 109 -14.32 0.23 0.70
N THR A 110 -14.01 -0.15 -0.54
CA THR A 110 -14.61 0.45 -1.73
C THR A 110 -16.12 0.21 -1.77
N VAL A 111 -16.56 -1.04 -1.62
CA VAL A 111 -17.98 -1.41 -1.68
C VAL A 111 -18.77 -0.73 -0.57
N ILE A 112 -18.29 -0.80 0.66
CA ILE A 112 -18.97 -0.21 1.82
C ILE A 112 -19.01 1.32 1.68
N SER A 113 -17.92 1.96 1.26
CA SER A 113 -17.88 3.41 1.06
C SER A 113 -18.83 3.88 -0.05
N ILE A 114 -18.99 3.11 -1.14
CA ILE A 114 -20.00 3.41 -2.19
C ILE A 114 -21.41 3.35 -1.62
N ILE A 115 -21.75 2.28 -0.89
CA ILE A 115 -23.10 2.10 -0.32
C ILE A 115 -23.41 3.26 0.65
N PHE A 116 -22.50 3.57 1.56
CA PHE A 116 -22.68 4.67 2.51
C PHE A 116 -22.70 6.05 1.81
N ALA A 117 -21.86 6.26 0.79
CA ALA A 117 -21.85 7.51 0.03
C ALA A 117 -23.19 7.78 -0.65
N LEU A 118 -23.80 6.76 -1.29
CA LEU A 118 -25.13 6.85 -1.89
C LEU A 118 -26.20 7.10 -0.83
N ALA A 119 -26.17 6.36 0.29
CA ALA A 119 -27.14 6.51 1.36
C ALA A 119 -27.10 7.91 2.00
N VAL A 120 -25.90 8.43 2.25
CA VAL A 120 -25.73 9.78 2.84
C VAL A 120 -26.06 10.88 1.83
N ALA A 121 -25.77 10.68 0.53
CA ALA A 121 -26.16 11.61 -0.53
C ALA A 121 -27.68 11.69 -0.70
N ALA A 122 -28.40 10.59 -0.49
CA ALA A 122 -29.89 10.56 -0.55
C ALA A 122 -30.53 11.46 0.52
N VAL A 123 -29.89 11.62 1.68
CA VAL A 123 -30.38 12.45 2.80
C VAL A 123 -29.58 13.74 2.95
N ARG A 124 -29.01 14.23 1.87
CA ARG A 124 -28.18 15.45 1.81
C ARG A 124 -28.82 16.63 2.55
N GLY A 125 -28.03 17.30 3.37
CA GLY A 125 -28.44 18.49 4.15
C GLY A 125 -29.24 18.17 5.40
N SER A 126 -29.62 16.92 5.64
CA SER A 126 -30.30 16.46 6.86
C SER A 126 -29.38 16.45 8.07
N LEU A 127 -29.95 16.28 9.25
CA LEU A 127 -29.20 16.07 10.49
C LEU A 127 -28.32 14.80 10.39
N THR A 128 -28.85 13.73 9.80
CA THR A 128 -28.11 12.47 9.59
C THR A 128 -26.85 12.68 8.75
N ASP A 129 -26.94 13.41 7.65
CA ASP A 129 -25.79 13.75 6.80
C ASP A 129 -24.71 14.50 7.61
N ARG A 130 -25.11 15.51 8.39
CA ARG A 130 -24.18 16.28 9.22
C ARG A 130 -23.53 15.43 10.30
N MET A 131 -24.30 14.56 10.98
CA MET A 131 -23.77 13.67 12.01
C MET A 131 -22.77 12.66 11.44
N VAL A 132 -23.05 12.05 10.29
CA VAL A 132 -22.11 11.12 9.63
C VAL A 132 -20.83 11.85 9.27
N MET A 133 -20.90 13.05 8.68
CA MET A 133 -19.71 13.83 8.34
C MET A 133 -18.90 14.25 9.57
N MET A 134 -19.57 14.56 10.68
CA MET A 134 -18.92 14.86 11.95
C MET A 134 -18.21 13.62 12.52
N LEU A 135 -18.88 12.46 12.53
CA LEU A 135 -18.28 11.19 12.97
C LEU A 135 -17.06 10.80 12.12
N CYS A 136 -17.14 10.98 10.79
CA CYS A 136 -15.98 10.78 9.92
C CYS A 136 -14.82 11.69 10.32
N THR A 137 -15.09 12.97 10.62
CA THR A 137 -14.04 13.92 11.03
C THR A 137 -13.40 13.51 12.35
N ILE A 138 -14.20 13.10 13.34
CA ILE A 138 -13.70 12.58 14.62
C ILE A 138 -12.86 11.32 14.40
N GLY A 139 -13.36 10.36 13.62
CA GLY A 139 -12.64 9.13 13.31
C GLY A 139 -11.28 9.37 12.64
N MET A 140 -11.21 10.33 11.72
CA MET A 140 -9.95 10.71 11.05
C MET A 140 -8.94 11.39 11.99
N SER A 141 -9.39 11.97 13.10
CA SER A 141 -8.54 12.66 14.08
C SER A 141 -7.84 11.69 15.04
N ILE A 142 -8.25 10.43 15.08
CA ILE A 142 -7.70 9.42 15.97
C ILE A 142 -6.56 8.69 15.24
N SER A 143 -5.40 8.55 15.90
CA SER A 143 -4.28 7.80 15.34
C SER A 143 -4.64 6.31 15.13
N ILE A 144 -4.15 5.71 14.04
CA ILE A 144 -4.29 4.28 13.78
C ILE A 144 -3.76 3.41 14.93
N LEU A 145 -2.73 3.85 15.65
CA LEU A 145 -2.18 3.14 16.81
C LEU A 145 -3.21 3.00 17.94
N VAL A 146 -4.02 4.04 18.16
CA VAL A 146 -5.09 3.98 19.17
C VAL A 146 -6.13 2.95 18.76
N TYR A 147 -6.54 2.94 17.49
CA TYR A 147 -7.45 1.90 16.98
C TYR A 147 -6.89 0.50 17.17
N ILE A 148 -5.63 0.26 16.81
CA ILE A 148 -4.98 -1.03 16.99
C ILE A 148 -5.04 -1.47 18.45
N ILE A 149 -4.56 -0.62 19.38
CA ILE A 149 -4.46 -0.96 20.80
C ILE A 149 -5.84 -1.20 21.40
N VAL A 150 -6.81 -0.30 21.14
CA VAL A 150 -8.16 -0.41 21.71
C VAL A 150 -8.87 -1.65 21.19
N PHE A 151 -8.88 -1.87 19.88
CA PHE A 151 -9.58 -3.02 19.30
C PHE A 151 -8.92 -4.35 19.67
N GLN A 152 -7.59 -4.40 19.69
CA GLN A 152 -6.84 -5.59 20.09
C GLN A 152 -7.09 -5.91 21.58
N TYR A 153 -7.07 -4.87 22.44
CA TYR A 153 -7.35 -5.06 23.86
C TYR A 153 -8.79 -5.48 24.12
N VAL A 154 -9.77 -4.82 23.52
CA VAL A 154 -11.20 -5.10 23.78
C VAL A 154 -11.64 -6.40 23.09
N LEU A 155 -11.42 -6.53 21.77
CA LEU A 155 -12.00 -7.60 20.98
C LEU A 155 -11.18 -8.90 21.05
N ALA A 156 -9.84 -8.80 21.11
CA ALA A 156 -9.00 -9.97 21.14
C ALA A 156 -8.65 -10.41 22.56
N TYR A 157 -8.28 -9.49 23.47
CA TYR A 157 -7.88 -9.86 24.82
C TYR A 157 -9.05 -10.02 25.77
N GLN A 158 -9.94 -9.00 25.93
CA GLN A 158 -11.05 -9.08 26.90
C GLN A 158 -12.18 -9.99 26.44
N LEU A 159 -12.65 -9.84 25.21
CA LEU A 159 -13.79 -10.61 24.68
C LEU A 159 -13.37 -11.93 24.06
N SER A 160 -12.07 -12.12 23.74
CA SER A 160 -11.53 -13.33 23.08
C SER A 160 -12.25 -13.72 21.78
N TRP A 161 -12.83 -12.72 21.07
CA TRP A 161 -13.53 -12.96 19.81
C TRP A 161 -12.56 -13.23 18.66
N PHE A 162 -11.35 -12.66 18.74
CA PHE A 162 -10.31 -12.79 17.73
C PHE A 162 -8.99 -13.16 18.38
N PRO A 163 -8.05 -13.81 17.64
CA PRO A 163 -6.70 -14.02 18.14
C PRO A 163 -5.97 -12.69 18.30
N VAL A 164 -5.16 -12.58 19.36
CA VAL A 164 -4.35 -11.38 19.62
C VAL A 164 -3.28 -11.19 18.55
N GLN A 165 -2.62 -12.29 18.18
CA GLN A 165 -1.58 -12.36 17.15
C GLN A 165 -1.53 -13.75 16.53
N GLY A 166 -0.91 -13.88 15.38
CA GLY A 166 -0.63 -15.18 14.79
C GLY A 166 -0.69 -15.20 13.28
N TRP A 167 -0.15 -16.26 12.73
CA TRP A 167 -0.19 -16.59 11.31
C TRP A 167 -0.02 -18.09 11.16
N SER A 168 -0.75 -18.72 10.26
CA SER A 168 -0.75 -20.16 10.00
C SER A 168 -0.21 -20.44 8.58
N ASP A 169 0.11 -21.69 8.30
CA ASP A 169 0.45 -22.12 6.93
C ASP A 169 -0.79 -22.25 6.03
N SER A 170 -1.99 -22.27 6.61
CA SER A 170 -3.25 -22.38 5.89
C SER A 170 -3.77 -21.01 5.47
N PHE A 171 -3.94 -20.81 4.16
CA PHE A 171 -4.51 -19.56 3.60
C PHE A 171 -5.91 -19.25 4.14
N THR A 172 -6.77 -20.26 4.24
CA THR A 172 -8.15 -20.09 4.73
C THR A 172 -8.18 -19.70 6.20
N GLU A 173 -7.34 -20.30 7.03
CA GLU A 173 -7.23 -19.93 8.43
C GLU A 173 -6.68 -18.50 8.58
N ASN A 174 -5.70 -18.13 7.79
CA ASN A 174 -5.18 -16.76 7.79
C ASN A 174 -6.25 -15.75 7.42
N LEU A 175 -7.02 -15.99 6.36
CA LEU A 175 -8.05 -15.07 5.89
C LEU A 175 -9.18 -14.91 6.92
N PHE A 176 -9.71 -16.02 7.46
CA PHE A 176 -10.93 -16.02 8.29
C PHE A 176 -10.67 -15.95 9.79
N LYS A 177 -9.44 -16.08 10.27
CA LYS A 177 -9.12 -16.03 11.70
C LYS A 177 -8.13 -14.94 12.02
N PHE A 178 -6.95 -14.93 11.38
CA PHE A 178 -5.89 -14.00 11.72
C PHE A 178 -6.00 -12.63 11.04
N SER A 179 -6.62 -12.53 9.85
CA SER A 179 -6.76 -11.27 9.12
C SER A 179 -8.04 -10.50 9.44
N LEU A 180 -9.07 -11.12 10.03
CA LEU A 180 -10.36 -10.47 10.25
C LEU A 180 -10.26 -9.20 11.13
N LEU A 181 -9.63 -9.30 12.30
CA LEU A 181 -9.49 -8.15 13.19
C LEU A 181 -8.60 -7.05 12.59
N PRO A 182 -7.42 -7.37 12.02
CA PRO A 182 -6.63 -6.41 11.24
C PRO A 182 -7.43 -5.69 10.15
N ILE A 183 -8.16 -6.44 9.32
CA ILE A 183 -8.99 -5.87 8.25
C ILE A 183 -10.08 -4.96 8.82
N LEU A 184 -10.75 -5.37 9.90
CA LEU A 184 -11.79 -4.57 10.56
C LEU A 184 -11.23 -3.24 11.07
N ILE A 185 -10.07 -3.25 11.71
CA ILE A 185 -9.41 -2.02 12.20
C ILE A 185 -9.08 -1.09 11.04
N MET A 186 -8.42 -1.63 10.00
CA MET A 186 -8.06 -0.82 8.83
C MET A 186 -9.30 -0.29 8.11
N LEU A 187 -10.38 -1.08 8.04
CA LEU A 187 -11.65 -0.67 7.45
C LEU A 187 -12.25 0.50 8.20
N VAL A 188 -12.31 0.44 9.54
CA VAL A 188 -12.84 1.55 10.38
C VAL A 188 -12.03 2.83 10.15
N VAL A 189 -10.71 2.73 10.09
CA VAL A 189 -9.82 3.88 9.86
C VAL A 189 -9.98 4.45 8.44
N SER A 190 -10.09 3.60 7.43
CA SER A 190 -10.06 4.01 6.02
C SER A 190 -11.45 4.42 5.48
N ILE A 191 -12.54 3.95 6.09
CA ILE A 191 -13.90 4.28 5.65
C ILE A 191 -14.18 5.78 5.71
N ALA A 192 -13.74 6.47 6.76
CA ALA A 192 -14.06 7.88 6.97
C ALA A 192 -13.56 8.80 5.84
N PRO A 193 -12.28 8.78 5.45
CA PRO A 193 -11.78 9.57 4.33
C PRO A 193 -12.40 9.15 3.00
N THR A 194 -12.52 7.84 2.74
CA THR A 194 -13.05 7.32 1.48
C THR A 194 -14.54 7.62 1.30
N LEU A 195 -15.34 7.50 2.37
CA LEU A 195 -16.75 7.88 2.34
C LEU A 195 -16.94 9.36 2.01
N ARG A 196 -16.14 10.25 2.61
CA ARG A 196 -16.22 11.71 2.34
C ARG A 196 -15.86 11.99 0.88
N LEU A 197 -14.84 11.34 0.36
CA LEU A 197 -14.41 11.48 -1.03
C LEU A 197 -15.50 10.98 -1.99
N TYR A 198 -16.00 9.76 -1.79
CA TYR A 198 -17.02 9.17 -2.69
C TYR A 198 -18.36 9.91 -2.59
N ARG A 199 -18.71 10.41 -1.38
CA ARG A 199 -19.87 11.29 -1.23
C ARG A 199 -19.73 12.56 -2.07
N SER A 200 -18.55 13.18 -2.17
CA SER A 200 -18.36 14.34 -3.06
C SER A 200 -18.57 13.98 -4.52
N PHE A 201 -18.01 12.87 -5.00
CA PHE A 201 -18.22 12.40 -6.37
C PHE A 201 -19.69 12.16 -6.69
N VAL A 202 -20.43 11.53 -5.77
CA VAL A 202 -21.88 11.31 -5.91
C VAL A 202 -22.64 12.63 -5.97
N LEU A 203 -22.31 13.60 -5.09
CA LEU A 203 -22.99 14.89 -5.05
C LEU A 203 -22.73 15.76 -6.28
N ASP A 204 -21.54 15.67 -6.87
CA ASP A 204 -21.21 16.37 -8.12
C ASP A 204 -22.10 15.87 -9.26
N GLU A 205 -22.37 14.57 -9.30
CA GLU A 205 -23.24 13.96 -10.31
C GLU A 205 -24.74 14.19 -10.07
N VAL A 206 -25.19 14.24 -8.81
CA VAL A 206 -26.61 14.49 -8.45
C VAL A 206 -27.14 15.83 -8.95
N ASN A 207 -26.26 16.81 -9.14
CA ASN A 207 -26.63 18.15 -9.59
C ASN A 207 -26.66 18.31 -11.13
N GLN A 208 -26.31 17.28 -11.92
CA GLN A 208 -26.23 17.32 -13.35
C GLN A 208 -27.62 17.33 -14.04
N ASP A 209 -27.70 17.87 -15.25
CA ASP A 209 -28.96 18.03 -15.99
C ASP A 209 -29.63 16.70 -16.37
N TYR A 210 -28.85 15.65 -16.61
CA TYR A 210 -29.42 14.32 -16.89
C TYR A 210 -30.18 13.76 -15.68
N VAL A 211 -29.77 14.11 -14.44
CA VAL A 211 -30.47 13.73 -13.21
C VAL A 211 -31.80 14.50 -13.11
N ARG A 212 -31.80 15.81 -13.42
CA ARG A 212 -33.01 16.63 -13.45
C ARG A 212 -34.01 16.07 -14.48
N THR A 213 -33.50 15.68 -15.66
CA THR A 213 -34.34 15.06 -16.70
C THR A 213 -34.94 13.73 -16.24
N ALA A 214 -34.16 12.89 -15.53
CA ALA A 214 -34.65 11.63 -14.99
C ALA A 214 -35.78 11.86 -13.96
N ARG A 215 -35.62 12.86 -13.07
CA ARG A 215 -36.67 13.24 -12.12
C ARG A 215 -37.95 13.75 -12.80
N ALA A 216 -37.79 14.58 -13.85
CA ALA A 216 -38.93 15.08 -14.61
C ALA A 216 -39.70 13.95 -15.31
N LYS A 217 -39.04 12.84 -15.65
CA LYS A 217 -39.66 11.62 -16.20
C LYS A 217 -40.26 10.70 -15.13
N GLY A 218 -40.27 11.09 -13.86
CA GLY A 218 -40.85 10.33 -12.75
C GLY A 218 -40.01 9.14 -12.25
N VAL A 219 -38.71 9.06 -12.58
CA VAL A 219 -37.85 7.99 -12.06
C VAL A 219 -37.61 8.19 -10.56
N GLY A 220 -37.84 7.14 -9.78
CA GLY A 220 -37.66 7.18 -8.33
C GLY A 220 -36.20 7.46 -7.90
N GLU A 221 -36.00 8.22 -6.80
CA GLU A 221 -34.67 8.66 -6.32
C GLU A 221 -33.68 7.52 -6.10
N SER A 222 -34.11 6.37 -5.56
CA SER A 222 -33.24 5.21 -5.38
C SER A 222 -32.64 4.73 -6.70
N ARG A 223 -33.45 4.67 -7.76
CA ARG A 223 -33.01 4.27 -9.09
C ARG A 223 -32.14 5.33 -9.74
N ILE A 224 -32.43 6.61 -9.51
CA ILE A 224 -31.60 7.72 -9.97
C ILE A 224 -30.19 7.58 -9.37
N LEU A 225 -30.08 7.40 -8.06
CA LEU A 225 -28.79 7.29 -7.37
C LEU A 225 -28.03 6.03 -7.77
N SER A 226 -28.67 4.86 -7.74
CA SER A 226 -28.00 3.58 -7.96
C SER A 226 -27.65 3.29 -9.41
N VAL A 227 -28.41 3.83 -10.39
CA VAL A 227 -28.20 3.52 -11.82
C VAL A 227 -27.61 4.71 -12.56
N HIS A 228 -28.21 5.90 -12.42
CA HIS A 228 -27.80 7.06 -13.23
C HIS A 228 -26.58 7.78 -12.62
N VAL A 229 -26.64 8.07 -11.32
CA VAL A 229 -25.58 8.79 -10.63
C VAL A 229 -24.35 7.90 -10.41
N LEU A 230 -24.53 6.69 -9.86
CA LEU A 230 -23.42 5.78 -9.60
C LEU A 230 -22.65 5.42 -10.86
N ARG A 231 -23.31 5.25 -12.00
CA ARG A 231 -22.64 4.93 -13.26
C ARG A 231 -21.61 5.99 -13.66
N ASN A 232 -21.91 7.27 -13.46
CA ASN A 232 -20.99 8.36 -13.78
C ASN A 232 -19.99 8.59 -12.63
N ALA A 233 -20.45 8.56 -11.39
CA ALA A 233 -19.57 8.66 -10.20
C ALA A 233 -18.57 7.49 -10.10
N SER A 234 -18.83 6.34 -10.77
CA SER A 234 -17.88 5.21 -10.78
C SER A 234 -16.56 5.55 -11.47
N ILE A 235 -16.54 6.52 -12.40
CA ILE A 235 -15.32 6.93 -13.11
C ILE A 235 -14.28 7.46 -12.09
N PRO A 236 -14.56 8.52 -11.32
CA PRO A 236 -13.60 8.99 -10.30
C PRO A 236 -13.37 7.98 -9.16
N ILE A 237 -14.35 7.12 -8.83
CA ILE A 237 -14.18 6.05 -7.83
C ILE A 237 -13.15 5.02 -8.33
N ILE A 238 -13.27 4.55 -9.56
CA ILE A 238 -12.29 3.61 -10.15
C ILE A 238 -10.91 4.27 -10.21
N THR A 239 -10.86 5.56 -10.54
CA THR A 239 -9.63 6.35 -10.53
C THR A 239 -8.95 6.33 -9.17
N ASP A 240 -9.72 6.59 -8.10
CA ASP A 240 -9.21 6.56 -6.73
C ASP A 240 -8.69 5.15 -6.34
N VAL A 241 -9.47 4.11 -6.61
CA VAL A 241 -9.06 2.71 -6.35
C VAL A 241 -7.77 2.38 -7.09
N MET A 242 -7.68 2.69 -8.39
CA MET A 242 -6.49 2.41 -9.20
C MET A 242 -5.25 3.17 -8.70
N SER A 243 -5.41 4.42 -8.27
CA SER A 243 -4.33 5.24 -7.72
C SER A 243 -3.79 4.70 -6.38
N ASN A 244 -4.63 3.98 -5.64
CA ASN A 244 -4.27 3.38 -4.36
C ASN A 244 -3.73 1.93 -4.48
N LEU A 245 -3.83 1.29 -5.66
CA LEU A 245 -3.32 -0.08 -5.86
C LEU A 245 -1.84 -0.28 -5.51
N PRO A 246 -0.91 0.65 -5.78
CA PRO A 246 0.48 0.48 -5.38
C PRO A 246 0.65 0.25 -3.87
N ALA A 247 -0.22 0.81 -3.04
CA ALA A 247 -0.19 0.62 -1.59
C ALA A 247 -0.36 -0.86 -1.17
N LEU A 248 -1.03 -1.69 -2.00
CA LEU A 248 -1.17 -3.13 -1.75
C LEU A 248 0.19 -3.86 -1.69
N LEU A 249 1.19 -3.33 -2.37
CA LEU A 249 2.53 -3.95 -2.45
C LEU A 249 3.49 -3.44 -1.40
N ILE A 250 3.16 -2.31 -0.77
CA ILE A 250 3.96 -1.71 0.31
C ILE A 250 3.73 -2.45 1.62
N GLY A 251 2.54 -3.03 1.80
CA GLY A 251 2.12 -3.66 3.04
C GLY A 251 1.58 -2.66 4.06
N ALA A 252 1.09 -3.20 5.15
CA ALA A 252 0.53 -2.42 6.27
C ALA A 252 1.48 -2.47 7.48
N PHE A 253 2.56 -1.68 7.46
CA PHE A 253 3.66 -1.72 8.43
C PHE A 253 3.22 -1.94 9.88
N LEU A 254 2.37 -1.05 10.40
CA LEU A 254 1.94 -1.10 11.80
C LEU A 254 1.05 -2.31 12.09
N ILE A 255 0.06 -2.55 11.25
CA ILE A 255 -0.87 -3.69 11.41
C ILE A 255 -0.11 -5.01 11.37
N GLU A 256 0.74 -5.21 10.38
CA GLU A 256 1.51 -6.44 10.24
C GLU A 256 2.45 -6.66 11.44
N ARG A 257 3.06 -5.57 11.96
CA ARG A 257 3.92 -5.64 13.15
C ARG A 257 3.14 -5.99 14.40
N PHE A 258 2.01 -5.32 14.66
CA PHE A 258 1.22 -5.53 15.88
C PHE A 258 0.54 -6.90 15.92
N PHE A 259 0.05 -7.40 14.77
CA PHE A 259 -0.63 -8.68 14.68
C PHE A 259 0.30 -9.86 14.38
N GLY A 260 1.60 -9.61 14.23
CA GLY A 260 2.56 -10.68 13.95
C GLY A 260 2.46 -11.28 12.55
N ILE A 261 1.80 -10.59 11.61
CA ILE A 261 1.63 -11.04 10.22
C ILE A 261 2.98 -10.93 9.50
N PRO A 262 3.49 -12.03 8.86
CA PRO A 262 4.80 -12.02 8.21
C PRO A 262 4.75 -11.38 6.81
N GLY A 263 4.34 -10.11 6.74
CA GLY A 263 4.21 -9.36 5.50
C GLY A 263 5.41 -8.48 5.17
N ILE A 264 5.37 -7.82 3.99
CA ILE A 264 6.41 -6.90 3.49
C ILE A 264 6.59 -5.72 4.45
N GLY A 265 5.49 -5.14 4.96
CA GLY A 265 5.55 -4.00 5.85
C GLY A 265 6.27 -4.32 7.17
N ARG A 266 5.96 -5.48 7.78
CA ARG A 266 6.67 -5.97 8.96
C ARG A 266 8.14 -6.20 8.68
N GLU A 267 8.48 -6.79 7.52
CA GLU A 267 9.86 -7.08 7.15
C GLU A 267 10.70 -5.80 7.02
N VAL A 268 10.13 -4.72 6.46
CA VAL A 268 10.82 -3.42 6.42
C VAL A 268 11.18 -2.94 7.82
N ILE A 269 10.25 -3.01 8.79
CA ILE A 269 10.52 -2.58 10.16
C ILE A 269 11.65 -3.42 10.77
N ILE A 270 11.58 -4.75 10.62
CA ILE A 270 12.60 -5.66 11.13
C ILE A 270 13.98 -5.38 10.50
N ALA A 271 14.01 -5.16 9.18
CA ALA A 271 15.22 -4.85 8.45
C ALA A 271 15.84 -3.52 8.93
N VAL A 272 15.02 -2.50 9.20
CA VAL A 272 15.49 -1.21 9.74
C VAL A 272 16.03 -1.40 11.17
N GLU A 273 15.31 -2.09 12.05
CA GLU A 273 15.73 -2.36 13.44
C GLU A 273 17.07 -3.11 13.50
N ARG A 274 17.31 -4.01 12.52
CA ARG A 274 18.53 -4.82 12.44
C ARG A 274 19.63 -4.23 11.55
N SER A 275 19.39 -3.07 10.95
CA SER A 275 20.30 -2.44 9.98
C SER A 275 20.66 -3.38 8.81
N ASP A 276 19.66 -4.16 8.34
CA ASP A 276 19.81 -5.10 7.24
C ASP A 276 19.68 -4.38 5.88
N PHE A 277 20.75 -3.73 5.47
CA PHE A 277 20.77 -2.87 4.28
C PHE A 277 20.42 -3.59 2.98
N PRO A 278 20.85 -4.84 2.70
CA PRO A 278 20.41 -5.56 1.51
C PRO A 278 18.89 -5.66 1.41
N VAL A 279 18.22 -6.04 2.50
CA VAL A 279 16.76 -6.16 2.56
C VAL A 279 16.08 -4.81 2.35
N ILE A 280 16.55 -3.75 3.06
CA ILE A 280 15.97 -2.40 2.93
C ILE A 280 16.10 -1.88 1.49
N LYS A 281 17.31 -1.98 0.90
CA LYS A 281 17.58 -1.55 -0.48
C LYS A 281 16.66 -2.28 -1.47
N ALA A 282 16.59 -3.61 -1.36
CA ALA A 282 15.81 -4.44 -2.26
C ALA A 282 14.30 -4.16 -2.16
N ILE A 283 13.74 -4.07 -0.93
CA ILE A 283 12.32 -3.76 -0.75
C ILE A 283 12.01 -2.35 -1.28
N THR A 284 12.89 -1.37 -1.08
CA THR A 284 12.68 -0.01 -1.60
C THR A 284 12.64 0.01 -3.14
N VAL A 285 13.57 -0.70 -3.79
CA VAL A 285 13.57 -0.87 -5.25
C VAL A 285 12.33 -1.59 -5.74
N TYR A 286 11.95 -2.68 -5.05
CA TYR A 286 10.73 -3.44 -5.33
C TYR A 286 9.48 -2.55 -5.27
N ILE A 287 9.32 -1.77 -4.20
CA ILE A 287 8.18 -0.84 -4.03
C ILE A 287 8.15 0.19 -5.16
N ALA A 288 9.30 0.77 -5.52
CA ALA A 288 9.40 1.73 -6.60
C ALA A 288 9.00 1.13 -7.95
N ALA A 289 9.55 -0.02 -8.30
CA ALA A 289 9.23 -0.74 -9.53
C ALA A 289 7.74 -1.13 -9.59
N ALA A 290 7.22 -1.69 -8.51
CA ALA A 290 5.83 -2.08 -8.37
C ALA A 290 4.89 -0.87 -8.52
N THR A 291 5.19 0.24 -7.85
CA THR A 291 4.41 1.49 -7.98
C THR A 291 4.36 1.99 -9.43
N MET A 292 5.48 1.95 -10.15
CA MET A 292 5.53 2.34 -11.57
C MET A 292 4.66 1.43 -12.44
N ILE A 293 4.72 0.11 -12.22
CA ILE A 293 3.93 -0.87 -12.97
C ILE A 293 2.44 -0.67 -12.70
N PHE A 294 2.04 -0.49 -11.42
CA PHE A 294 0.63 -0.26 -11.08
C PHE A 294 0.11 1.07 -11.61
N ASN A 295 0.93 2.13 -11.62
CA ASN A 295 0.56 3.39 -12.25
C ASN A 295 0.34 3.22 -13.76
N LEU A 296 1.16 2.43 -14.45
CA LEU A 296 0.95 2.12 -15.86
C LEU A 296 -0.36 1.34 -16.06
N ILE A 297 -0.64 0.35 -15.22
CA ILE A 297 -1.91 -0.40 -15.25
C ILE A 297 -3.08 0.55 -15.01
N ALA A 298 -2.99 1.44 -14.03
CA ALA A 298 -4.00 2.45 -13.75
C ALA A 298 -4.31 3.33 -14.97
N ASP A 299 -3.27 3.85 -15.63
CA ASP A 299 -3.42 4.66 -16.84
C ASP A 299 -4.14 3.89 -17.97
N LEU A 300 -3.87 2.60 -18.13
CA LEU A 300 -4.54 1.75 -19.12
C LEU A 300 -6.01 1.51 -18.75
N VAL A 301 -6.30 1.26 -17.47
CA VAL A 301 -7.68 1.09 -16.99
C VAL A 301 -8.47 2.38 -17.16
N TYR A 302 -7.88 3.55 -16.87
CA TYR A 302 -8.55 4.84 -17.10
C TYR A 302 -9.03 5.01 -18.52
N LYS A 303 -8.22 4.63 -19.50
CA LYS A 303 -8.62 4.74 -20.90
C LYS A 303 -9.75 3.79 -21.28
N VAL A 304 -9.82 2.63 -20.65
CA VAL A 304 -10.90 1.66 -20.87
C VAL A 304 -12.21 2.16 -20.25
N VAL A 305 -12.13 2.76 -19.06
CA VAL A 305 -13.29 3.25 -18.29
C VAL A 305 -13.82 4.56 -18.85
N ASP A 306 -12.93 5.48 -19.22
CA ASP A 306 -13.27 6.76 -19.84
C ASP A 306 -12.56 6.93 -21.21
N PRO A 307 -13.22 6.57 -22.33
CA PRO A 307 -12.65 6.72 -23.67
C PRO A 307 -12.34 8.17 -24.07
N ARG A 308 -12.85 9.17 -23.32
CA ARG A 308 -12.62 10.60 -23.59
C ARG A 308 -11.22 11.02 -23.13
N VAL A 309 -10.57 10.26 -22.23
CA VAL A 309 -9.20 10.50 -21.79
C VAL A 309 -8.25 10.23 -22.95
N GLN A 310 -7.66 11.30 -23.46
CA GLN A 310 -6.55 11.21 -24.43
C GLN A 310 -5.26 10.97 -23.68
N LEU A 311 -4.73 9.76 -23.76
CA LEU A 311 -3.38 9.44 -23.30
C LEU A 311 -2.38 10.13 -24.27
N LYS A 312 -1.87 11.29 -23.89
CA LYS A 312 -0.85 12.05 -24.65
C LYS A 312 0.55 11.52 -24.38
#